data_1869d81a269862e7e68ca29b9bfc2ca1
#
_entry.id   1869d81a269862e7e68ca29b9bfc2ca1
#
_cell.length_a   1.000
_cell.length_b   1.000
_cell.length_c   1.000
_cell.angle_alpha   90.00
_cell.angle_beta   90.00
_cell.angle_gamma   90.00
#
_symmetry.space_group_name_H-M   'P 1'
#
loop_
_entity.id
_entity.type
_entity.pdbx_description
1 polymer ?
#
loop_
_entity_poly.entity_id
_entity_poly.type
_entity_poly.pdbx_seq_one_letter_code
_entity_poly.pdbx_strand_id
1 'polypeptide(L)'
;MKKAAFKILTYISIFLVLPFLKLFGKKYYETKVVPKLLTVLCNTKPNHYQRKKVVPLATGDVVEIGVGPGLNLQYYNFEKVNKVIGIDPSDELNKIAKKNADKVNLDIEFNLSSAESIDLPT
;
A
#
# COMPACT_ATOMS: atom_id res chain seq x y z
N MET A 1 -26.58 19.67 -10.91
CA MET A 1 -26.72 18.28 -11.40
C MET A 1 -25.55 17.38 -10.99
N LYS A 2 -24.27 17.76 -11.19
CA LYS A 2 -23.10 16.90 -10.84
C LYS A 2 -22.98 16.51 -9.35
N LYS A 3 -23.33 17.43 -8.41
CA LYS A 3 -23.29 17.15 -6.95
C LYS A 3 -24.37 16.18 -6.48
N ALA A 4 -25.56 16.18 -7.11
CA ALA A 4 -26.63 15.25 -6.79
C ALA A 4 -26.32 13.84 -7.29
N ALA A 5 -25.80 13.71 -8.51
CA ALA A 5 -25.37 12.43 -9.07
C ALA A 5 -24.25 11.78 -8.24
N PHE A 6 -23.30 12.58 -7.74
CA PHE A 6 -22.23 12.09 -6.86
C PHE A 6 -22.77 11.56 -5.53
N LYS A 7 -23.70 12.28 -4.88
CA LYS A 7 -24.36 11.80 -3.65
C LYS A 7 -25.16 10.51 -3.89
N ILE A 8 -25.89 10.42 -4.97
CA ILE A 8 -26.67 9.22 -5.33
C ILE A 8 -25.71 8.02 -5.53
N LEU A 9 -24.61 8.23 -6.23
CA LEU A 9 -23.59 7.19 -6.46
C LEU A 9 -22.97 6.70 -5.15
N THR A 10 -22.73 7.62 -4.21
CA THR A 10 -22.21 7.30 -2.87
C THR A 10 -23.20 6.48 -2.05
N TYR A 11 -24.50 6.83 -2.07
CA TYR A 11 -25.53 6.06 -1.38
C TYR A 11 -25.75 4.68 -2.00
N ILE A 12 -25.71 4.57 -3.33
CA ILE A 12 -25.81 3.28 -4.03
C ILE A 12 -24.62 2.40 -3.69
N SER A 13 -23.40 2.94 -3.63
CA SER A 13 -22.20 2.16 -3.24
C SER A 13 -22.27 1.67 -1.81
N ILE A 14 -22.74 2.49 -0.86
CA ILE A 14 -22.95 2.10 0.54
C ILE A 14 -24.03 1.02 0.64
N PHE A 15 -25.14 1.17 -0.08
CA PHE A 15 -26.26 0.22 -0.05
C PHE A 15 -25.90 -1.13 -0.66
N LEU A 16 -25.03 -1.17 -1.67
CA LEU A 16 -24.50 -2.40 -2.26
C LEU A 16 -23.41 -3.06 -1.40
N VAL A 17 -22.58 -2.27 -0.71
CA VAL A 17 -21.47 -2.78 0.10
C VAL A 17 -21.96 -3.40 1.41
N LEU A 18 -22.96 -2.83 2.06
CA LEU A 18 -23.48 -3.31 3.34
C LEU A 18 -24.01 -4.76 3.32
N PRO A 19 -24.87 -5.16 2.36
CA PRO A 19 -25.30 -6.56 2.27
C PRO A 19 -24.19 -7.51 1.85
N PHE A 20 -23.23 -7.03 1.06
CA PHE A 20 -22.05 -7.80 0.66
C PHE A 20 -21.14 -8.09 1.86
N LEU A 21 -20.98 -7.13 2.78
CA LEU A 21 -20.28 -7.31 4.05
C LEU A 21 -20.94 -8.35 4.95
N LYS A 22 -22.28 -8.39 4.98
CA LYS A 22 -23.04 -9.40 5.74
C LYS A 22 -22.91 -10.80 5.12
N LEU A 23 -22.82 -10.89 3.80
CA LEU A 23 -22.80 -12.17 3.06
C LEU A 23 -21.42 -12.85 3.10
N PHE A 24 -20.34 -12.07 2.96
CA PHE A 24 -18.97 -12.61 2.85
C PHE A 24 -18.15 -12.50 4.15
N GLY A 25 -18.66 -11.87 5.18
CA GLY A 25 -18.02 -11.70 6.47
C GLY A 25 -16.91 -10.65 6.50
N LYS A 26 -16.66 -10.11 7.68
CA LYS A 26 -15.66 -9.05 7.94
C LYS A 26 -14.25 -9.46 7.46
N LYS A 27 -13.86 -10.70 7.70
CA LYS A 27 -12.54 -11.22 7.32
C LYS A 27 -12.29 -11.19 5.81
N TYR A 28 -13.28 -11.55 4.99
CA TYR A 28 -13.17 -11.50 3.53
C TYR A 28 -12.96 -10.06 3.04
N TYR A 29 -13.72 -9.13 3.61
CA TYR A 29 -13.59 -7.71 3.27
C TYR A 29 -12.20 -7.17 3.60
N GLU A 30 -11.72 -7.42 4.81
CA GLU A 30 -10.40 -6.96 5.27
C GLU A 30 -9.24 -7.57 4.47
N THR A 31 -9.35 -8.84 4.07
CA THR A 31 -8.25 -9.54 3.38
C THR A 31 -8.29 -9.42 1.86
N LYS A 32 -9.45 -9.22 1.25
CA LYS A 32 -9.59 -9.23 -0.21
C LYS A 32 -10.01 -7.90 -0.82
N VAL A 33 -10.87 -7.15 -0.14
CA VAL A 33 -11.42 -5.91 -0.68
C VAL A 33 -10.56 -4.70 -0.30
N VAL A 34 -10.26 -4.56 0.99
CA VAL A 34 -9.49 -3.41 1.51
C VAL A 34 -8.12 -3.27 0.86
N PRO A 35 -7.28 -4.32 0.73
CA PRO A 35 -5.97 -4.19 0.10
C PRO A 35 -6.05 -3.72 -1.35
N LYS A 36 -7.01 -4.22 -2.13
CA LYS A 36 -7.23 -3.79 -3.51
C LYS A 36 -7.69 -2.34 -3.59
N LEU A 37 -8.63 -1.96 -2.72
CA LEU A 37 -9.14 -0.59 -2.66
C LEU A 37 -8.04 0.39 -2.27
N LEU A 38 -7.24 0.08 -1.25
CA LEU A 38 -6.09 0.89 -0.83
C LEU A 38 -5.07 1.03 -1.97
N THR A 39 -4.76 -0.05 -2.68
CA THR A 39 -3.85 -0.01 -3.82
C THR A 39 -4.33 0.98 -4.89
N VAL A 40 -5.63 0.97 -5.22
CA VAL A 40 -6.22 1.89 -6.21
C VAL A 40 -6.23 3.32 -5.71
N LEU A 41 -6.67 3.56 -4.47
CA LEU A 41 -6.76 4.90 -3.88
C LEU A 41 -5.38 5.54 -3.69
N CYS A 42 -4.39 4.75 -3.30
CA CYS A 42 -3.02 5.23 -3.11
C CYS A 42 -2.25 5.36 -4.44
N ASN A 43 -2.76 4.81 -5.54
CA ASN A 43 -2.13 4.85 -6.86
C ASN A 43 -2.66 6.00 -7.74
N THR A 44 -2.89 7.17 -7.14
CA THR A 44 -3.40 8.37 -7.84
C THR A 44 -2.27 9.29 -8.32
N LYS A 45 -2.53 10.10 -9.34
CA LYS A 45 -1.55 11.06 -9.89
C LYS A 45 -0.92 11.99 -8.85
N PRO A 46 -1.66 12.60 -7.91
CA PRO A 46 -1.06 13.44 -6.86
C PRO A 46 -0.07 12.66 -5.98
N ASN A 47 -0.41 11.43 -5.60
CA ASN A 47 0.45 10.57 -4.79
C ASN A 47 1.74 10.19 -5.54
N HIS A 48 1.64 9.88 -6.83
CA HIS A 48 2.81 9.64 -7.68
C HIS A 48 3.74 10.84 -7.75
N TYR A 49 3.17 12.04 -7.87
CA TYR A 49 3.96 13.28 -7.91
C TYR A 49 4.74 13.51 -6.60
N GLN A 50 4.11 13.27 -5.44
CA GLN A 50 4.78 13.40 -4.14
C GLN A 50 5.86 12.33 -3.95
N ARG A 51 5.57 11.06 -4.27
CA ARG A 51 6.57 9.98 -4.20
C ARG A 51 7.80 10.29 -5.03
N LYS A 52 7.60 10.77 -6.26
CA LYS A 52 8.66 11.12 -7.19
C LYS A 52 9.60 12.22 -6.67
N LYS A 53 9.10 13.08 -5.77
CA LYS A 53 9.92 14.14 -5.14
C LYS A 53 10.65 13.66 -3.89
N VAL A 54 10.02 12.84 -3.08
CA VAL A 54 10.50 12.51 -1.73
C VAL A 54 11.30 11.22 -1.71
N VAL A 55 10.80 10.15 -2.31
CA VAL A 55 11.41 8.81 -2.22
C VAL A 55 12.84 8.76 -2.78
N PRO A 56 13.19 9.44 -3.89
CA PRO A 56 14.57 9.45 -4.41
C PRO A 56 15.60 10.14 -3.50
N LEU A 57 15.16 10.82 -2.44
CA LEU A 57 16.05 11.47 -1.47
C LEU A 57 16.59 10.50 -0.42
N ALA A 58 15.99 9.31 -0.29
CA ALA A 58 16.45 8.27 0.62
C ALA A 58 17.83 7.74 0.20
N THR A 59 18.67 7.43 1.20
CA THR A 59 20.03 6.92 0.99
C THR A 59 20.39 5.86 2.03
N GLY A 60 21.31 4.96 1.69
CA GLY A 60 21.78 3.91 2.59
C GLY A 60 20.74 2.82 2.82
N ASP A 61 20.65 2.31 4.04
CA ASP A 61 19.67 1.31 4.43
C ASP A 61 18.39 2.01 4.89
N VAL A 62 17.27 1.69 4.25
CA VAL A 62 15.99 2.36 4.44
C VAL A 62 15.02 1.44 5.14
N VAL A 63 14.35 1.96 6.17
CA VAL A 63 13.19 1.31 6.79
C VAL A 63 11.92 2.06 6.35
N GLU A 64 11.04 1.38 5.63
CA GLU A 64 9.76 1.94 5.18
C GLU A 64 8.63 1.37 6.05
N ILE A 65 8.07 2.20 6.92
CA ILE A 65 6.93 1.85 7.78
C ILE A 65 5.64 2.06 6.99
N GLY A 66 4.78 1.03 6.98
CA GLY A 66 3.56 1.04 6.18
C GLY A 66 3.87 0.93 4.68
N VAL A 67 4.76 0.01 4.30
CA VAL A 67 5.12 -0.21 2.88
C VAL A 67 3.92 -0.51 2.00
N GLY A 68 2.87 -1.07 2.58
CA GLY A 68 1.62 -1.39 1.91
C GLY A 68 1.84 -2.25 0.66
N PRO A 69 1.27 -1.88 -0.50
CA PRO A 69 1.46 -2.61 -1.75
C PRO A 69 2.81 -2.32 -2.45
N GLY A 70 3.75 -1.63 -1.79
CA GLY A 70 5.07 -1.34 -2.33
C GLY A 70 5.08 -0.29 -3.46
N LEU A 71 4.20 0.71 -3.40
CA LEU A 71 4.10 1.73 -4.46
C LEU A 71 5.28 2.70 -4.49
N ASN A 72 6.07 2.79 -3.41
CA ASN A 72 7.26 3.62 -3.33
C ASN A 72 8.47 2.95 -3.99
N LEU A 73 8.51 1.62 -4.06
CA LEU A 73 9.69 0.85 -4.44
C LEU A 73 10.29 1.27 -5.79
N GLN A 74 9.45 1.63 -6.75
CA GLN A 74 9.88 2.08 -8.08
C GLN A 74 10.51 3.47 -8.12
N TYR A 75 10.47 4.23 -7.01
CA TYR A 75 10.99 5.60 -6.94
C TYR A 75 12.31 5.71 -6.17
N TYR A 76 12.75 4.67 -5.50
CA TYR A 76 14.06 4.66 -4.86
C TYR A 76 15.19 4.82 -5.88
N ASN A 77 16.23 5.55 -5.48
CA ASN A 77 17.43 5.65 -6.29
C ASN A 77 18.35 4.46 -5.98
N PHE A 78 18.47 3.53 -6.91
CA PHE A 78 19.22 2.27 -6.77
C PHE A 78 20.75 2.48 -6.62
N GLU A 79 21.25 3.68 -6.93
CA GLU A 79 22.66 4.02 -6.72
C GLU A 79 22.93 4.53 -5.29
N LYS A 80 21.88 4.97 -4.58
CA LYS A 80 21.96 5.59 -3.25
C LYS A 80 21.41 4.74 -2.12
N VAL A 81 20.49 3.83 -2.44
CA VAL A 81 19.84 2.94 -1.48
C VAL A 81 20.45 1.56 -1.60
N ASN A 82 20.99 1.04 -0.48
CA ASN A 82 21.60 -0.28 -0.43
C ASN A 82 20.53 -1.37 -0.25
N LYS A 83 19.60 -1.14 0.69
CA LYS A 83 18.57 -2.09 1.11
C LYS A 83 17.31 -1.34 1.55
N VAL A 84 16.15 -1.94 1.34
CA VAL A 84 14.88 -1.49 1.90
C VAL A 84 14.29 -2.58 2.77
N ILE A 85 13.93 -2.23 4.02
CA ILE A 85 13.14 -3.08 4.90
C ILE A 85 11.74 -2.51 4.96
N GLY A 86 10.80 -3.17 4.31
CA GLY A 86 9.39 -2.78 4.27
C GLY A 86 8.61 -3.43 5.42
N ILE A 87 7.95 -2.63 6.23
CA ILE A 87 7.16 -3.08 7.39
C ILE A 87 5.69 -2.79 7.14
N ASP A 88 4.86 -3.83 7.21
CA ASP A 88 3.40 -3.70 7.14
C ASP A 88 2.74 -4.90 7.84
N PRO A 89 1.68 -4.69 8.63
CA PRO A 89 0.98 -5.78 9.33
C PRO A 89 0.06 -6.61 8.40
N SER A 90 -0.13 -6.18 7.16
CA SER A 90 -1.01 -6.86 6.20
C SER A 90 -0.25 -7.85 5.32
N ASP A 91 -0.43 -9.14 5.55
CA ASP A 91 0.13 -10.20 4.69
C ASP A 91 -0.33 -10.07 3.22
N GLU A 92 -1.58 -9.66 2.98
CA GLU A 92 -2.09 -9.48 1.62
C GLU A 92 -1.43 -8.30 0.89
N LEU A 93 -1.14 -7.20 1.59
CA LEU A 93 -0.39 -6.06 1.02
C LEU A 93 1.06 -6.44 0.77
N ASN A 94 1.70 -7.16 1.69
CA ASN A 94 3.06 -7.67 1.51
C ASN A 94 3.19 -8.60 0.30
N LYS A 95 2.19 -9.43 0.00
CA LYS A 95 2.16 -10.24 -1.23
C LYS A 95 2.14 -9.40 -2.51
N ILE A 96 1.41 -8.28 -2.48
CA ILE A 96 1.37 -7.33 -3.60
C ILE A 96 2.72 -6.61 -3.70
N ALA A 97 3.28 -6.16 -2.56
CA ALA A 97 4.56 -5.49 -2.50
C ALA A 97 5.69 -6.36 -3.05
N LYS A 98 5.74 -7.65 -2.70
CA LYS A 98 6.71 -8.61 -3.26
C LYS A 98 6.66 -8.67 -4.78
N LYS A 99 5.46 -8.74 -5.37
CA LYS A 99 5.29 -8.71 -6.84
C LYS A 99 5.76 -7.39 -7.48
N ASN A 100 5.67 -6.27 -6.75
CA ASN A 100 6.18 -5.00 -7.22
C ASN A 100 7.68 -4.88 -7.01
N ALA A 101 8.23 -5.50 -5.96
CA ALA A 101 9.66 -5.61 -5.72
C ALA A 101 10.39 -6.37 -6.84
N ASP A 102 9.79 -7.45 -7.34
CA ASP A 102 10.34 -8.24 -8.45
C ASP A 102 10.59 -7.44 -9.74
N LYS A 103 9.99 -6.26 -9.84
CA LYS A 103 10.13 -5.36 -11.00
C LYS A 103 11.26 -4.34 -10.87
N VAL A 104 11.87 -4.24 -9.70
CA VAL A 104 12.92 -3.29 -9.38
C VAL A 104 14.19 -4.03 -8.99
N ASN A 105 15.34 -3.48 -9.34
CA ASN A 105 16.63 -4.06 -8.99
C ASN A 105 17.14 -3.49 -7.67
N LEU A 106 16.50 -3.88 -6.57
CA LEU A 106 16.81 -3.41 -5.22
C LEU A 106 16.67 -4.57 -4.23
N ASP A 107 17.58 -4.63 -3.25
CA ASP A 107 17.47 -5.58 -2.14
C ASP A 107 16.35 -5.14 -1.20
N ILE A 108 15.28 -5.93 -1.14
CA ILE A 108 14.07 -5.61 -0.38
C ILE A 108 13.69 -6.77 0.51
N GLU A 109 13.60 -6.46 1.78
CA GLU A 109 13.16 -7.37 2.84
C GLU A 109 11.78 -6.92 3.36
N PHE A 110 10.86 -7.86 3.58
CA PHE A 110 9.53 -7.57 4.10
C PHE A 110 9.34 -8.17 5.47
N ASN A 111 9.00 -7.32 6.43
CA ASN A 111 8.69 -7.70 7.81
C ASN A 111 7.19 -7.54 8.08
N LEU A 112 6.54 -8.65 8.46
CA LEU A 112 5.11 -8.67 8.82
C LEU A 112 4.94 -8.27 10.29
N SER A 113 5.04 -6.99 10.56
CA SER A 113 4.88 -6.42 11.91
C SER A 113 4.19 -5.07 11.87
N SER A 114 3.71 -4.62 13.04
CA SER A 114 3.22 -3.25 13.19
C SER A 114 4.37 -2.30 13.53
N ALA A 115 4.17 -1.00 13.27
CA ALA A 115 5.14 0.04 13.61
C ALA A 115 5.44 0.14 15.13
N GLU A 116 4.53 -0.39 15.95
CA GLU A 116 4.65 -0.38 17.43
C GLU A 116 5.51 -1.54 17.96
N SER A 117 5.78 -2.56 17.14
CA SER A 117 6.51 -3.78 17.51
C SER A 117 7.55 -4.14 16.46
N ILE A 118 8.39 -3.15 16.09
CA ILE A 118 9.45 -3.35 15.10
C ILE A 118 10.63 -4.02 15.78
N ASP A 119 10.95 -5.23 15.31
CA ASP A 119 12.20 -5.92 15.63
C ASP A 119 13.12 -5.80 14.41
N LEU A 120 14.05 -4.86 14.47
CA LEU A 120 15.03 -4.68 13.40
C LEU A 120 16.31 -5.43 13.74
N PRO A 121 16.93 -6.12 12.78
CA PRO A 121 18.26 -6.68 12.98
C PRO A 121 19.24 -5.56 13.32
N THR A 122 19.91 -5.68 14.44
CA THR A 122 21.00 -4.78 14.88
C THR A 122 22.26 -5.02 14.09
#